data_3d07c089f010df98111139cf10d310c3
#
_entry.id   3d07c089f010df98111139cf10d310c3
#
_cell.length_a   1.000
_cell.length_b   1.000
_cell.length_c   1.000
_cell.angle_alpha   90.00
_cell.angle_beta   90.00
_cell.angle_gamma   90.00
#
_symmetry.space_group_name_H-M   'P 1'
#
loop_
_entity.id
_entity.type
_entity.pdbx_description
1 polymer ?
#
loop_
_entity_poly.entity_id
_entity_poly.type
_entity_poly.pdbx_seq_one_letter_code
_entity_poly.pdbx_strand_id
1 'polypeptide(L)'
;MVIKMNKLKFACIAFAMTASTAYAGGILTNTNTNIAFNRMMARDGVIAIDGVYTNPAGVVFMDEGWHLSLNWQAAFQTRTILTTNPDFALGMSNNGQTTKEFKGEAVAPVIPSIQAAYNRGRWSLQGSFALTGGGGKCEFDNGIGSFESAVGAIAKSLQPLGATGYDVDGYMRGKQYYFGFTLGAAYKLTDNLSVYGGARLIYGTASYKANLSNIRVNTAAGAVPFGTFLDNANVTIAGGIAQYSAGITKLEAGIAQYQAAGAPVPEELTTQLATAKAAKAQLEGTQQSLQTLDIYREGVNLMSDQTGWGVAPIVGIDYKTGDFNFAAKYEFKTRIRMKNSSTVKEAHAIDAVNKYRDGSKVPEDQPALLTVGAQWSVIPTVRINAGYHLFFDKSAHWYNHEEKKLDGNTWEVNGGAEWDVTDKLLVSGGFQKTNYGLSDEYMNDMSFVVSSYSYGVGLSYKLNKKMKLNVAYFQTNYDTYKQDVTPTATNSTTHNDYTRTNRVVGVSLDIDF
;
A
#
# COMPACT_ATOMS: atom_id res chain seq x y z
N MET A 1 -35.92 31.58 -9.46
CA MET A 1 -35.66 30.17 -9.17
C MET A 1 -34.58 30.12 -8.08
N VAL A 2 -35.00 29.96 -6.82
CA VAL A 2 -34.06 29.95 -5.67
C VAL A 2 -33.51 28.53 -5.56
N ILE A 3 -32.24 28.36 -5.97
CA ILE A 3 -31.56 27.09 -5.82
C ILE A 3 -31.11 26.95 -4.37
N LYS A 4 -31.67 25.98 -3.63
CA LYS A 4 -31.18 25.60 -2.31
C LYS A 4 -29.83 24.89 -2.48
N MET A 5 -28.74 25.64 -2.39
CA MET A 5 -27.40 25.06 -2.26
C MET A 5 -27.17 24.71 -0.78
N ASN A 6 -27.15 23.44 -0.45
CA ASN A 6 -26.67 22.96 0.83
C ASN A 6 -25.20 23.36 1.01
N LYS A 7 -24.81 23.72 2.23
CA LYS A 7 -23.41 24.07 2.57
C LYS A 7 -22.50 22.97 2.06
N LEU A 8 -21.76 23.26 0.99
CA LEU A 8 -20.78 22.37 0.39
C LEU A 8 -19.61 22.22 1.36
N LYS A 9 -19.59 21.13 2.11
CA LYS A 9 -18.41 20.73 2.89
C LYS A 9 -17.55 19.90 1.96
N PHE A 10 -16.50 20.52 1.39
CA PHE A 10 -15.50 19.77 0.66
C PHE A 10 -14.67 18.94 1.64
N ALA A 11 -14.72 17.62 1.50
CA ALA A 11 -13.78 16.74 2.15
C ALA A 11 -12.44 16.87 1.42
N CYS A 12 -11.41 17.27 2.15
CA CYS A 12 -10.04 17.10 1.69
C CYS A 12 -9.82 15.61 1.40
N ILE A 13 -9.55 15.29 0.14
CA ILE A 13 -9.27 13.92 -0.26
C ILE A 13 -7.88 13.58 0.26
N ALA A 14 -7.84 12.69 1.23
CA ALA A 14 -6.60 12.24 1.85
C ALA A 14 -5.89 11.25 0.90
N PHE A 15 -4.81 11.69 0.26
CA PHE A 15 -3.93 10.83 -0.52
C PHE A 15 -2.90 10.18 0.41
N ALA A 16 -3.20 9.05 1.02
CA ALA A 16 -2.22 8.27 1.75
C ALA A 16 -1.52 7.29 0.80
N MET A 17 -0.41 7.69 0.19
CA MET A 17 0.39 6.79 -0.63
C MET A 17 1.27 5.91 0.27
N THR A 18 0.83 4.70 0.52
CA THR A 18 1.70 3.63 1.02
C THR A 18 1.76 2.55 -0.05
N ALA A 19 2.88 2.41 -0.74
CA ALA A 19 3.07 1.29 -1.65
C ALA A 19 3.36 0.05 -0.81
N SER A 20 2.34 -0.63 -0.34
CA SER A 20 2.51 -1.95 0.23
C SER A 20 2.47 -2.99 -0.89
N THR A 21 3.46 -3.80 -0.91
CA THR A 21 3.62 -4.85 -1.90
C THR A 21 3.91 -6.12 -1.13
N ALA A 22 2.92 -6.97 -0.99
CA ALA A 22 3.17 -8.27 -0.39
C ALA A 22 3.61 -9.25 -1.49
N TYR A 23 4.83 -9.71 -1.35
CA TYR A 23 5.20 -11.08 -1.66
C TYR A 23 4.66 -11.98 -0.50
N ALA A 24 4.97 -13.26 -0.42
CA ALA A 24 4.71 -14.00 0.82
C ALA A 24 5.34 -13.23 2.01
N GLY A 25 4.57 -13.00 3.07
CA GLY A 25 5.02 -12.23 4.23
C GLY A 25 3.98 -11.24 4.76
N GLY A 26 4.40 -10.38 5.67
CA GLY A 26 3.60 -9.32 6.26
C GLY A 26 3.37 -8.13 5.34
N ILE A 27 2.72 -7.10 5.86
CA ILE A 27 2.35 -5.89 5.09
C ILE A 27 3.59 -5.19 4.50
N LEU A 28 4.70 -5.12 5.25
CA LEU A 28 5.97 -4.51 4.79
C LEU A 28 7.16 -5.49 4.80
N THR A 29 6.92 -6.78 5.02
CA THR A 29 7.96 -7.80 5.19
C THR A 29 7.81 -8.91 4.16
N ASN A 30 8.90 -9.30 3.50
CA ASN A 30 8.95 -10.44 2.57
C ASN A 30 9.67 -11.62 3.24
N THR A 31 9.08 -12.81 3.15
CA THR A 31 9.63 -14.06 3.69
C THR A 31 10.19 -14.99 2.61
N ASN A 32 9.80 -14.81 1.35
CA ASN A 32 10.25 -15.61 0.20
C ASN A 32 11.65 -15.20 -0.30
N THR A 33 12.65 -15.28 0.57
CA THR A 33 14.02 -14.83 0.26
C THR A 33 14.91 -15.92 -0.34
N ASN A 34 14.39 -17.15 -0.52
CA ASN A 34 15.13 -18.28 -1.06
C ASN A 34 14.21 -19.16 -1.95
N ILE A 35 14.78 -19.84 -2.92
CA ILE A 35 14.03 -20.71 -3.85
C ILE A 35 13.52 -21.97 -3.14
N ALA A 36 14.20 -22.43 -2.08
CA ALA A 36 13.70 -23.53 -1.26
C ALA A 36 12.36 -23.15 -0.58
N PHE A 37 12.18 -21.88 -0.15
CA PHE A 37 10.90 -21.37 0.33
C PHE A 37 9.84 -21.38 -0.79
N ASN A 38 10.18 -20.91 -1.98
CA ASN A 38 9.22 -20.84 -3.09
C ASN A 38 8.72 -22.22 -3.53
N ARG A 39 9.49 -23.29 -3.36
CA ARG A 39 9.04 -24.66 -3.65
C ARG A 39 8.27 -25.30 -2.50
N MET A 40 8.50 -24.87 -1.24
CA MET A 40 7.81 -25.39 -0.05
C MET A 40 7.98 -24.38 1.11
N MET A 41 6.92 -23.66 1.47
CA MET A 41 6.95 -22.49 2.35
C MET A 41 7.22 -22.81 3.82
N ALA A 42 6.90 -24.02 4.29
CA ALA A 42 7.11 -24.43 5.68
C ALA A 42 8.59 -24.74 5.94
N ARG A 43 9.44 -23.69 5.98
CA ARG A 43 10.91 -23.81 6.12
C ARG A 43 11.42 -23.61 7.55
N ASP A 44 10.58 -23.16 8.46
CA ASP A 44 11.01 -22.70 9.80
C ASP A 44 11.60 -23.81 10.67
N GLY A 45 11.17 -25.07 10.47
CA GLY A 45 11.75 -26.25 11.15
C GLY A 45 12.83 -26.98 10.33
N VAL A 46 13.23 -26.48 9.16
CA VAL A 46 14.17 -27.17 8.27
C VAL A 46 15.61 -26.76 8.54
N ILE A 47 16.51 -27.76 8.58
CA ILE A 47 17.95 -27.54 8.69
C ILE A 47 18.56 -27.61 7.28
N ALA A 48 18.82 -26.43 6.69
CA ALA A 48 19.44 -26.24 5.38
C ALA A 48 20.03 -24.83 5.27
N ILE A 49 20.71 -24.51 4.18
CA ILE A 49 21.36 -23.19 4.01
C ILE A 49 20.37 -22.02 3.98
N ASP A 50 19.14 -22.21 3.49
CA ASP A 50 18.08 -21.20 3.56
C ASP A 50 17.65 -20.89 5.01
N GLY A 51 18.00 -21.77 5.95
CA GLY A 51 17.88 -21.56 7.40
C GLY A 51 18.57 -20.29 7.89
N VAL A 52 19.62 -19.79 7.22
CA VAL A 52 20.22 -18.47 7.54
C VAL A 52 19.19 -17.36 7.62
N TYR A 53 18.08 -17.49 6.91
CA TYR A 53 16.93 -16.59 7.00
C TYR A 53 15.79 -17.19 7.84
N THR A 54 15.39 -18.44 7.59
CA THR A 54 14.16 -19.04 8.16
C THR A 54 14.39 -19.65 9.55
N ASN A 55 15.46 -20.45 9.74
CA ASN A 55 15.83 -21.16 10.96
C ASN A 55 17.33 -21.01 11.27
N PRO A 56 17.81 -19.82 11.65
CA PRO A 56 19.25 -19.59 11.78
C PRO A 56 19.92 -20.37 12.92
N ALA A 57 19.17 -20.76 13.95
CA ALA A 57 19.69 -21.63 14.99
C ALA A 57 19.97 -23.05 14.47
N GLY A 58 19.16 -23.57 13.53
CA GLY A 58 19.33 -24.90 12.96
C GLY A 58 20.53 -25.06 12.04
N VAL A 59 21.00 -23.98 11.42
CA VAL A 59 22.13 -24.03 10.45
C VAL A 59 23.40 -24.62 11.05
N VAL A 60 23.64 -24.47 12.34
CA VAL A 60 24.81 -25.03 13.01
C VAL A 60 24.83 -26.57 13.03
N PHE A 61 23.70 -27.22 12.74
CA PHE A 61 23.59 -28.68 12.62
C PHE A 61 23.87 -29.21 11.20
N MET A 62 24.11 -28.35 10.22
CA MET A 62 24.66 -28.75 8.91
C MET A 62 26.10 -29.22 9.07
N ASP A 63 26.65 -29.82 8.01
CA ASP A 63 28.04 -30.28 7.98
C ASP A 63 29.03 -29.16 8.29
N GLU A 64 30.26 -29.51 8.68
CA GLU A 64 31.35 -28.55 8.85
C GLU A 64 31.82 -28.00 7.49
N GLY A 65 32.24 -26.74 7.46
CA GLY A 65 32.74 -26.08 6.28
C GLY A 65 31.93 -24.86 5.87
N TRP A 66 32.15 -24.41 4.65
CA TRP A 66 31.40 -23.30 4.05
C TRP A 66 30.19 -23.81 3.30
N HIS A 67 29.07 -23.09 3.47
CA HIS A 67 27.80 -23.29 2.76
C HIS A 67 27.40 -21.96 2.11
N LEU A 68 26.98 -22.00 0.86
CA LEU A 68 26.57 -20.83 0.10
C LEU A 68 25.31 -21.15 -0.71
N SER A 69 24.33 -20.26 -0.71
CA SER A 69 23.17 -20.32 -1.61
C SER A 69 23.05 -19.02 -2.40
N LEU A 70 23.06 -19.13 -3.72
CA LEU A 70 22.85 -18.04 -4.65
C LEU A 70 21.50 -18.20 -5.31
N ASN A 71 20.64 -17.20 -5.16
CA ASN A 71 19.23 -17.26 -5.58
C ASN A 71 18.90 -16.17 -6.58
N TRP A 72 18.09 -16.51 -7.54
CA TRP A 72 17.44 -15.61 -8.48
C TRP A 72 15.97 -15.99 -8.61
N GLN A 73 15.10 -14.99 -8.54
CA GLN A 73 13.67 -15.15 -8.81
C GLN A 73 13.13 -13.99 -9.63
N ALA A 74 12.09 -14.26 -10.40
CA ALA A 74 11.31 -13.29 -11.13
C ALA A 74 9.86 -13.33 -10.65
N ALA A 75 9.28 -12.15 -10.40
CA ALA A 75 7.91 -12.01 -9.91
C ALA A 75 7.06 -11.18 -10.87
N PHE A 76 5.83 -11.63 -11.08
CA PHE A 76 4.82 -11.01 -11.94
C PHE A 76 3.55 -10.82 -11.12
N GLN A 77 3.13 -9.56 -10.96
CA GLN A 77 1.97 -9.19 -10.16
C GLN A 77 1.04 -8.27 -10.93
N THR A 78 -0.25 -8.40 -10.66
CA THR A 78 -1.25 -7.40 -11.02
C THR A 78 -1.98 -6.94 -9.75
N ARG A 79 -2.46 -5.72 -9.76
CA ARG A 79 -3.35 -5.15 -8.76
C ARG A 79 -4.53 -4.57 -9.50
N THR A 80 -5.72 -5.02 -9.16
CA THR A 80 -6.94 -4.58 -9.82
C THR A 80 -7.90 -4.01 -8.79
N ILE A 81 -8.39 -2.82 -9.07
CA ILE A 81 -9.41 -2.14 -8.27
C ILE A 81 -10.59 -1.92 -9.19
N LEU A 82 -11.73 -2.57 -8.90
CA LEU A 82 -12.98 -2.29 -9.57
C LEU A 82 -13.74 -1.28 -8.71
N THR A 83 -13.80 -0.03 -9.17
CA THR A 83 -14.46 1.06 -8.44
C THR A 83 -15.79 1.38 -9.09
N THR A 84 -16.85 1.37 -8.29
CA THR A 84 -18.20 1.84 -8.67
C THR A 84 -18.51 3.13 -7.92
N ASN A 85 -18.70 4.21 -8.66
CA ASN A 85 -19.08 5.52 -8.13
C ASN A 85 -20.10 6.18 -9.07
N PRO A 86 -21.27 6.63 -8.58
CA PRO A 86 -22.28 7.27 -9.43
C PRO A 86 -21.76 8.49 -10.21
N ASP A 87 -20.79 9.21 -9.65
CA ASP A 87 -20.25 10.45 -10.26
C ASP A 87 -19.32 10.15 -11.46
N PHE A 88 -18.90 8.87 -11.65
CA PHE A 88 -18.15 8.45 -12.85
C PHE A 88 -18.97 8.60 -14.14
N ALA A 89 -20.30 8.52 -14.04
CA ALA A 89 -21.19 8.76 -15.18
C ALA A 89 -21.04 10.18 -15.79
N LEU A 90 -20.50 11.14 -15.02
CA LEU A 90 -20.20 12.50 -15.47
C LEU A 90 -18.88 12.58 -16.26
N GLY A 91 -18.01 11.59 -16.18
CA GLY A 91 -16.76 11.51 -16.94
C GLY A 91 -17.03 11.22 -18.40
N MET A 92 -16.55 12.07 -19.31
CA MET A 92 -16.81 11.90 -20.76
C MET A 92 -16.18 10.60 -21.28
N SER A 93 -15.00 10.24 -20.80
CA SER A 93 -14.32 8.99 -21.16
C SER A 93 -15.02 7.73 -20.64
N ASN A 94 -15.93 7.87 -19.67
CA ASN A 94 -16.62 6.74 -19.04
C ASN A 94 -17.93 6.36 -19.77
N ASN A 95 -18.36 7.12 -20.77
CA ASN A 95 -19.56 6.84 -21.57
C ASN A 95 -20.82 6.56 -20.72
N GLY A 96 -21.02 7.30 -19.63
CA GLY A 96 -22.13 7.14 -18.70
C GLY A 96 -22.02 5.93 -17.76
N GLN A 97 -20.92 5.19 -17.79
CA GLN A 97 -20.68 4.07 -16.87
C GLN A 97 -20.32 4.58 -15.49
N THR A 98 -20.83 3.91 -14.47
CA THR A 98 -20.53 4.19 -13.05
C THR A 98 -19.46 3.29 -12.48
N THR A 99 -19.05 2.25 -13.20
CA THR A 99 -18.03 1.29 -12.78
C THR A 99 -16.83 1.34 -13.71
N LYS A 100 -15.63 1.39 -13.13
CA LYS A 100 -14.37 1.45 -13.86
C LYS A 100 -13.32 0.56 -13.22
N GLU A 101 -12.53 -0.13 -14.04
CA GLU A 101 -11.38 -0.92 -13.61
C GLU A 101 -10.11 -0.08 -13.65
N PHE A 102 -9.37 -0.09 -12.54
CA PHE A 102 -8.02 0.46 -12.45
C PHE A 102 -7.04 -0.68 -12.23
N LYS A 103 -6.16 -0.90 -13.20
CA LYS A 103 -5.22 -2.00 -13.18
C LYS A 103 -3.79 -1.51 -13.10
N GLY A 104 -3.07 -1.97 -12.07
CA GLY A 104 -1.65 -1.74 -11.89
C GLY A 104 -0.85 -3.01 -12.15
N GLU A 105 0.28 -2.87 -12.84
CA GLU A 105 1.19 -3.97 -13.14
C GLU A 105 2.52 -3.78 -12.42
N ALA A 106 3.06 -4.88 -11.88
CA ALA A 106 4.35 -4.92 -11.21
C ALA A 106 5.14 -6.12 -11.70
N VAL A 107 6.24 -5.87 -12.38
CA VAL A 107 7.16 -6.90 -12.88
C VAL A 107 8.53 -6.67 -12.26
N ALA A 108 9.06 -7.70 -11.59
CA ALA A 108 10.40 -7.71 -11.04
C ALA A 108 11.18 -8.90 -11.62
N PRO A 109 11.89 -8.72 -12.75
CA PRO A 109 12.54 -9.82 -13.46
C PRO A 109 13.78 -10.36 -12.74
N VAL A 110 14.36 -9.58 -11.82
CA VAL A 110 15.56 -9.96 -11.07
C VAL A 110 15.40 -9.60 -9.60
N ILE A 111 15.26 -10.62 -8.77
CA ILE A 111 15.22 -10.48 -7.31
C ILE A 111 16.30 -11.43 -6.76
N PRO A 112 17.53 -10.93 -6.52
CA PRO A 112 18.62 -11.76 -6.04
C PRO A 112 18.54 -11.93 -4.52
N SER A 113 19.07 -13.05 -4.03
CA SER A 113 19.43 -13.18 -2.63
C SER A 113 20.64 -14.13 -2.47
N ILE A 114 21.33 -13.96 -1.36
CA ILE A 114 22.52 -14.74 -1.01
C ILE A 114 22.41 -15.13 0.45
N GLN A 115 22.65 -16.41 0.74
CA GLN A 115 22.82 -16.92 2.10
C GLN A 115 24.18 -17.64 2.18
N ALA A 116 24.91 -17.38 3.27
CA ALA A 116 26.21 -18.01 3.53
C ALA A 116 26.32 -18.42 5.00
N ALA A 117 26.97 -19.54 5.24
CA ALA A 117 27.30 -20.01 6.57
C ALA A 117 28.68 -20.66 6.59
N TYR A 118 29.38 -20.53 7.72
CA TYR A 118 30.59 -21.23 8.02
C TYR A 118 30.43 -21.99 9.35
N ASN A 119 30.42 -23.29 9.28
CA ASN A 119 30.25 -24.19 10.43
C ASN A 119 31.59 -24.78 10.87
N ARG A 120 31.88 -24.65 12.17
CA ARG A 120 33.07 -25.25 12.79
C ARG A 120 32.80 -25.63 14.24
N GLY A 121 32.85 -26.89 14.53
CA GLY A 121 32.61 -27.43 15.87
C GLY A 121 31.21 -27.09 16.39
N ARG A 122 31.13 -26.28 17.42
CA ARG A 122 29.86 -25.84 18.02
C ARG A 122 29.34 -24.52 17.47
N TRP A 123 30.03 -23.87 16.52
CA TRP A 123 29.74 -22.54 16.00
C TRP A 123 29.33 -22.56 14.55
N SER A 124 28.38 -21.71 14.21
CA SER A 124 28.05 -21.32 12.85
C SER A 124 28.07 -19.80 12.74
N LEU A 125 28.90 -19.24 11.86
CA LEU A 125 28.82 -17.84 11.47
C LEU A 125 27.97 -17.74 10.21
N GLN A 126 27.03 -16.78 10.19
CA GLN A 126 26.01 -16.71 9.14
C GLN A 126 25.85 -15.29 8.62
N GLY A 127 25.61 -15.18 7.32
CA GLY A 127 25.31 -13.93 6.68
C GLY A 127 24.32 -14.09 5.53
N SER A 128 23.50 -13.08 5.30
CA SER A 128 22.60 -13.05 4.15
C SER A 128 22.40 -11.65 3.61
N PHE A 129 22.08 -11.60 2.31
CA PHE A 129 21.54 -10.44 1.63
C PHE A 129 20.26 -10.86 0.93
N ALA A 130 19.18 -10.10 1.12
CA ALA A 130 17.91 -10.34 0.45
C ALA A 130 17.06 -9.08 0.38
N LEU A 131 16.05 -9.08 -0.49
CA LEU A 131 14.97 -8.12 -0.47
C LEU A 131 13.95 -8.54 0.61
N THR A 132 14.06 -7.96 1.79
CA THR A 132 13.28 -8.35 2.99
C THR A 132 11.98 -7.58 3.17
N GLY A 133 11.64 -6.73 2.22
CA GLY A 133 10.38 -5.98 2.24
C GLY A 133 10.22 -5.08 1.02
N GLY A 134 9.06 -4.46 0.95
CA GLY A 134 8.65 -3.67 -0.20
C GLY A 134 8.18 -4.57 -1.35
N GLY A 135 7.65 -4.02 -2.44
CA GLY A 135 7.04 -4.84 -3.46
C GLY A 135 7.31 -4.43 -4.88
N GLY A 136 8.46 -3.89 -5.11
CA GLY A 136 8.84 -3.54 -6.45
C GLY A 136 8.17 -2.25 -6.93
N LYS A 137 8.05 -2.14 -8.24
CA LYS A 137 7.39 -1.04 -8.94
C LYS A 137 5.99 -1.49 -9.34
N CYS A 138 4.97 -0.72 -8.99
CA CYS A 138 3.60 -0.87 -9.50
C CYS A 138 3.18 0.43 -10.17
N GLU A 139 2.60 0.33 -11.34
CA GLU A 139 2.22 1.47 -12.19
C GLU A 139 0.76 1.33 -12.60
N PHE A 140 -0.01 2.42 -12.41
CA PHE A 140 -1.40 2.57 -12.85
C PHE A 140 -1.44 3.72 -13.86
N ASP A 141 -1.46 3.38 -15.14
CA ASP A 141 -1.35 4.34 -16.25
C ASP A 141 -2.58 5.24 -16.40
N ASN A 142 -3.73 4.79 -15.88
CA ASN A 142 -5.00 5.53 -15.91
C ASN A 142 -5.39 6.08 -14.52
N GLY A 143 -4.42 6.22 -13.60
CA GLY A 143 -4.68 6.64 -12.23
C GLY A 143 -5.38 5.56 -11.40
N ILE A 144 -6.10 5.99 -10.38
CA ILE A 144 -6.83 5.14 -9.42
C ILE A 144 -8.22 5.72 -9.13
N GLY A 145 -9.10 4.90 -8.56
CA GLY A 145 -10.50 5.25 -8.32
C GLY A 145 -10.70 6.47 -7.45
N SER A 146 -9.89 6.64 -6.40
CA SER A 146 -9.96 7.82 -5.52
C SER A 146 -9.64 9.13 -6.25
N PHE A 147 -8.71 9.13 -7.21
CA PHE A 147 -8.38 10.31 -8.01
C PHE A 147 -9.57 10.75 -8.86
N GLU A 148 -10.18 9.79 -9.55
CA GLU A 148 -11.30 10.09 -10.44
C GLU A 148 -12.57 10.41 -9.65
N SER A 149 -12.83 9.73 -8.54
CA SER A 149 -13.96 10.04 -7.64
C SER A 149 -13.91 11.47 -7.12
N ALA A 150 -12.70 11.97 -6.86
CA ALA A 150 -12.48 13.36 -6.46
C ALA A 150 -12.92 14.35 -7.51
N VAL A 151 -12.49 14.14 -8.73
CA VAL A 151 -12.81 15.04 -9.85
C VAL A 151 -14.30 14.95 -10.19
N GLY A 152 -14.88 13.73 -10.16
CA GLY A 152 -16.32 13.52 -10.34
C GLY A 152 -17.17 14.26 -9.31
N ALA A 153 -16.77 14.21 -8.03
CA ALA A 153 -17.44 14.93 -6.96
C ALA A 153 -17.36 16.45 -7.12
N ILE A 154 -16.19 16.97 -7.56
CA ILE A 154 -16.04 18.39 -7.90
C ILE A 154 -16.98 18.75 -9.05
N ALA A 155 -16.95 18.01 -10.17
CA ALA A 155 -17.81 18.27 -11.32
C ALA A 155 -19.30 18.28 -10.95
N LYS A 156 -19.74 17.31 -10.14
CA LYS A 156 -21.11 17.26 -9.61
C LYS A 156 -21.47 18.51 -8.81
N SER A 157 -20.56 18.99 -7.97
CA SER A 157 -20.77 20.19 -7.17
C SER A 157 -20.91 21.45 -8.01
N LEU A 158 -20.32 21.46 -9.21
CA LEU A 158 -20.35 22.57 -10.17
C LEU A 158 -21.54 22.51 -11.14
N GLN A 159 -22.38 21.47 -11.11
CA GLN A 159 -23.57 21.37 -11.96
C GLN A 159 -24.51 22.60 -11.85
N PRO A 160 -24.77 23.18 -10.65
CA PRO A 160 -25.57 24.41 -10.56
C PRO A 160 -24.96 25.61 -11.27
N LEU A 161 -23.66 25.58 -11.58
CA LEU A 161 -22.92 26.61 -12.32
C LEU A 161 -22.74 26.28 -13.81
N GLY A 162 -23.42 25.22 -14.30
CA GLY A 162 -23.43 24.84 -15.71
C GLY A 162 -22.45 23.73 -16.09
N ALA A 163 -21.81 23.07 -15.14
CA ALA A 163 -21.03 21.87 -15.42
C ALA A 163 -21.96 20.72 -15.84
N THR A 164 -21.63 20.01 -16.89
CA THR A 164 -22.35 18.83 -17.38
C THR A 164 -21.53 17.55 -17.25
N GLY A 165 -20.23 17.66 -17.02
CA GLY A 165 -19.32 16.55 -16.88
C GLY A 165 -17.87 17.00 -16.67
N TYR A 166 -16.95 16.04 -16.75
CA TYR A 166 -15.51 16.27 -16.57
C TYR A 166 -14.67 15.39 -17.50
N ASP A 167 -13.41 15.81 -17.70
CA ASP A 167 -12.31 15.00 -18.19
C ASP A 167 -11.11 15.15 -17.26
N VAL A 168 -10.31 14.11 -17.12
CA VAL A 168 -9.11 14.10 -16.29
C VAL A 168 -8.14 13.02 -16.76
N ASP A 169 -6.84 13.34 -16.70
CA ASP A 169 -5.76 12.37 -16.85
C ASP A 169 -5.18 12.05 -15.48
N GLY A 170 -5.22 10.78 -15.12
CA GLY A 170 -4.66 10.25 -13.88
C GLY A 170 -3.47 9.33 -14.14
N TYR A 171 -2.46 9.40 -13.30
CA TYR A 171 -1.33 8.47 -13.29
C TYR A 171 -0.83 8.25 -11.87
N MET A 172 -0.51 7.01 -11.53
CA MET A 172 0.11 6.69 -10.25
C MET A 172 1.20 5.63 -10.41
N ARG A 173 2.34 5.84 -9.76
CA ARG A 173 3.41 4.86 -9.62
C ARG A 173 3.93 4.84 -8.19
N GLY A 174 3.98 3.65 -7.60
CA GLY A 174 4.71 3.37 -6.37
C GLY A 174 5.86 2.41 -6.63
N LYS A 175 7.01 2.65 -6.00
CA LYS A 175 8.17 1.78 -6.00
C LYS A 175 8.77 1.76 -4.61
N GLN A 176 8.98 0.57 -4.03
CA GLN A 176 9.54 0.45 -2.69
C GLN A 176 10.35 -0.84 -2.55
N TYR A 177 11.54 -0.74 -1.96
CA TYR A 177 12.42 -1.86 -1.68
C TYR A 177 13.07 -1.71 -0.31
N TYR A 178 13.14 -2.80 0.44
CA TYR A 178 13.91 -2.90 1.67
C TYR A 178 14.96 -4.00 1.53
N PHE A 179 16.22 -3.59 1.42
CA PHE A 179 17.37 -4.49 1.31
C PHE A 179 17.86 -4.84 2.72
N GLY A 180 17.85 -6.12 3.05
CA GLY A 180 18.30 -6.64 4.34
C GLY A 180 19.67 -7.30 4.24
N PHE A 181 20.58 -6.87 5.10
CA PHE A 181 21.91 -7.48 5.32
C PHE A 181 21.93 -8.06 6.72
N THR A 182 21.96 -9.39 6.83
CA THR A 182 21.93 -10.09 8.11
C THR A 182 23.31 -10.65 8.43
N LEU A 183 23.75 -10.48 9.67
CA LEU A 183 24.92 -11.15 10.23
C LEU A 183 24.58 -11.71 11.61
N GLY A 184 25.06 -12.90 11.91
CA GLY A 184 24.85 -13.51 13.20
C GLY A 184 25.62 -14.82 13.37
N ALA A 185 25.43 -15.41 14.54
CA ALA A 185 26.08 -16.67 14.88
C ALA A 185 25.11 -17.60 15.63
N ALA A 186 25.18 -18.89 15.34
CA ALA A 186 24.54 -19.94 16.13
C ALA A 186 25.56 -20.71 16.94
N TYR A 187 25.12 -21.25 18.07
CA TYR A 187 25.93 -22.05 18.97
C TYR A 187 25.16 -23.30 19.42
N LYS A 188 25.79 -24.49 19.29
CA LYS A 188 25.27 -25.75 19.85
C LYS A 188 25.47 -25.75 21.35
N LEU A 189 24.39 -25.60 22.10
CA LEU A 189 24.41 -25.77 23.57
C LEU A 189 24.60 -27.25 23.95
N THR A 190 23.91 -28.13 23.21
CA THR A 190 24.04 -29.57 23.26
C THR A 190 24.08 -30.14 21.84
N ASP A 191 24.16 -31.44 21.66
CA ASP A 191 24.08 -32.10 20.36
C ASP A 191 22.70 -31.97 19.70
N ASN A 192 21.68 -31.59 20.46
CA ASN A 192 20.28 -31.49 20.06
C ASN A 192 19.71 -30.09 20.15
N LEU A 193 20.38 -29.17 20.85
CA LEU A 193 19.87 -27.83 21.13
C LEU A 193 20.86 -26.78 20.71
N SER A 194 20.41 -25.81 19.94
CA SER A 194 21.20 -24.66 19.55
C SER A 194 20.43 -23.34 19.74
N VAL A 195 21.17 -22.24 19.82
CA VAL A 195 20.67 -20.87 19.91
C VAL A 195 21.34 -20.01 18.86
N TYR A 196 20.67 -18.95 18.45
CA TYR A 196 21.17 -17.97 17.51
C TYR A 196 21.02 -16.55 18.06
N GLY A 197 22.01 -15.73 17.76
CA GLY A 197 21.96 -14.27 17.96
C GLY A 197 22.55 -13.55 16.77
N GLY A 198 21.86 -12.53 16.28
CA GLY A 198 22.30 -11.75 15.13
C GLY A 198 21.55 -10.43 14.99
N ALA A 199 21.83 -9.74 13.91
CA ALA A 199 21.15 -8.49 13.57
C ALA A 199 21.01 -8.35 12.05
N ARG A 200 19.94 -7.68 11.63
CA ARG A 200 19.71 -7.29 10.25
C ARG A 200 19.75 -5.78 10.11
N LEU A 201 20.66 -5.28 9.27
CA LEU A 201 20.65 -3.92 8.77
C LEU A 201 19.68 -3.87 7.59
N ILE A 202 18.72 -2.95 7.62
CA ILE A 202 17.75 -2.73 6.55
C ILE A 202 17.99 -1.35 5.95
N TYR A 203 18.16 -1.31 4.63
CA TYR A 203 18.19 -0.08 3.84
C TYR A 203 16.94 -0.01 2.98
N GLY A 204 16.10 0.99 3.25
CA GLY A 204 14.87 1.26 2.51
C GLY A 204 15.05 2.34 1.45
N THR A 205 14.47 2.11 0.27
CA THR A 205 14.33 3.11 -0.78
C THR A 205 12.92 3.04 -1.35
N ALA A 206 12.31 4.20 -1.57
CA ALA A 206 11.00 4.30 -2.20
C ALA A 206 10.95 5.47 -3.18
N SER A 207 10.10 5.38 -4.18
CA SER A 207 9.84 6.44 -5.16
C SER A 207 8.35 6.45 -5.49
N TYR A 208 7.74 7.61 -5.34
CA TYR A 208 6.31 7.81 -5.60
C TYR A 208 6.13 8.89 -6.64
N LYS A 209 5.21 8.64 -7.57
CA LYS A 209 4.77 9.63 -8.54
C LYS A 209 3.25 9.56 -8.65
N ALA A 210 2.58 10.68 -8.43
CA ALA A 210 1.16 10.82 -8.69
C ALA A 210 0.94 12.07 -9.52
N ASN A 211 0.16 11.92 -10.58
CA ASN A 211 -0.21 13.01 -11.44
C ASN A 211 -1.72 12.99 -11.65
N LEU A 212 -2.33 14.14 -11.47
CA LEU A 212 -3.71 14.43 -11.82
C LEU A 212 -3.67 15.72 -12.63
N SER A 213 -3.90 15.61 -13.93
CA SER A 213 -3.69 16.70 -14.89
C SER A 213 -4.81 16.78 -15.91
N ASN A 214 -4.79 17.81 -16.75
CA ASN A 214 -5.78 18.04 -17.80
C ASN A 214 -7.21 18.02 -17.27
N ILE A 215 -7.43 18.52 -16.03
CA ILE A 215 -8.76 18.62 -15.45
C ILE A 215 -9.57 19.61 -16.26
N ARG A 216 -10.66 19.14 -16.86
CA ARG A 216 -11.58 19.95 -17.67
C ARG A 216 -12.98 19.78 -17.14
N VAL A 217 -13.75 20.86 -17.21
CA VAL A 217 -15.19 20.87 -16.93
C VAL A 217 -15.92 20.95 -18.26
N ASN A 218 -16.82 20.02 -18.50
CA ASN A 218 -17.69 20.04 -19.65
C ASN A 218 -18.90 20.92 -19.36
N THR A 219 -19.28 21.72 -20.34
CA THR A 219 -20.42 22.63 -20.29
C THR A 219 -21.25 22.50 -21.58
N ALA A 220 -22.41 23.13 -21.65
CA ALA A 220 -23.20 23.18 -22.89
C ALA A 220 -22.45 23.81 -24.08
N ALA A 221 -21.45 24.65 -23.81
CA ALA A 221 -20.60 25.29 -24.82
C ALA A 221 -19.33 24.47 -25.18
N GLY A 222 -19.12 23.31 -24.53
CA GLY A 222 -17.97 22.46 -24.71
C GLY A 222 -17.10 22.31 -23.46
N ALA A 223 -15.97 21.62 -23.60
CA ALA A 223 -15.03 21.35 -22.50
C ALA A 223 -14.06 22.53 -22.32
N VAL A 224 -13.94 23.03 -21.10
CA VAL A 224 -13.02 24.12 -20.73
C VAL A 224 -12.05 23.67 -19.65
N PRO A 225 -10.81 24.20 -19.62
CA PRO A 225 -9.89 23.93 -18.50
C PRO A 225 -10.54 24.32 -17.17
N PHE A 226 -10.27 23.55 -16.13
CA PHE A 226 -10.87 23.75 -14.80
C PHE A 226 -10.65 25.16 -14.25
N GLY A 227 -9.41 25.69 -14.34
CA GLY A 227 -9.10 27.05 -13.93
C GLY A 227 -9.92 28.10 -14.67
N THR A 228 -10.08 27.96 -16.00
CA THR A 228 -10.91 28.86 -16.83
C THR A 228 -12.38 28.80 -16.40
N PHE A 229 -12.90 27.62 -16.08
CA PHE A 229 -14.26 27.48 -15.56
C PHE A 229 -14.44 28.22 -14.23
N LEU A 230 -13.48 28.07 -13.30
CA LEU A 230 -13.51 28.77 -12.01
C LEU A 230 -13.48 30.30 -12.18
N ASP A 231 -12.63 30.82 -13.07
CA ASP A 231 -12.53 32.26 -13.36
C ASP A 231 -13.85 32.80 -13.89
N ASN A 232 -14.44 32.13 -14.88
CA ASN A 232 -15.71 32.54 -15.48
C ASN A 232 -16.86 32.50 -14.45
N ALA A 233 -16.89 31.46 -13.63
CA ALA A 233 -17.89 31.33 -12.54
C ALA A 233 -17.72 32.43 -11.49
N ASN A 234 -16.49 32.77 -11.10
CA ASN A 234 -16.20 33.85 -10.15
C ASN A 234 -16.64 35.22 -10.70
N VAL A 235 -16.37 35.52 -11.99
CA VAL A 235 -16.84 36.76 -12.63
C VAL A 235 -18.37 36.85 -12.59
N THR A 236 -19.05 35.79 -12.96
CA THR A 236 -20.52 35.72 -12.96
C THR A 236 -21.09 35.94 -11.56
N ILE A 237 -20.54 35.28 -10.55
CA ILE A 237 -20.98 35.38 -9.16
C ILE A 237 -20.70 36.78 -8.60
N ALA A 238 -19.51 37.36 -8.87
CA ALA A 238 -19.17 38.71 -8.44
C ALA A 238 -20.13 39.75 -9.04
N GLY A 239 -20.52 39.62 -10.31
CA GLY A 239 -21.54 40.42 -10.94
C GLY A 239 -22.89 40.32 -10.23
N GLY A 240 -23.33 39.13 -9.89
CA GLY A 240 -24.55 38.90 -9.12
C GLY A 240 -24.52 39.53 -7.73
N ILE A 241 -23.40 39.38 -7.00
CA ILE A 241 -23.20 39.99 -5.66
C ILE A 241 -23.31 41.54 -5.78
N ALA A 242 -22.68 42.13 -6.79
CA ALA A 242 -22.73 43.55 -7.02
C ALA A 242 -24.18 44.03 -7.31
N GLN A 243 -24.91 43.28 -8.14
CA GLN A 243 -26.31 43.57 -8.46
C GLN A 243 -27.23 43.52 -7.22
N TYR A 244 -27.10 42.42 -6.42
CA TYR A 244 -27.88 42.31 -5.17
C TYR A 244 -27.49 43.40 -4.15
N SER A 245 -26.19 43.76 -4.06
CA SER A 245 -25.73 44.81 -3.17
C SER A 245 -26.36 46.18 -3.55
N ALA A 246 -26.40 46.53 -4.82
CA ALA A 246 -27.06 47.76 -5.31
C ALA A 246 -28.57 47.73 -5.06
N GLY A 247 -29.24 46.56 -5.23
CA GLY A 247 -30.66 46.35 -4.92
C GLY A 247 -30.94 46.51 -3.44
N ILE A 248 -30.16 45.94 -2.55
CA ILE A 248 -30.26 46.06 -1.11
C ILE A 248 -30.17 47.51 -0.66
N THR A 249 -29.13 48.26 -1.18
CA THR A 249 -28.97 49.71 -0.89
C THR A 249 -30.24 50.52 -1.27
N LYS A 250 -30.84 50.24 -2.43
CA LYS A 250 -32.08 50.93 -2.85
C LYS A 250 -33.25 50.59 -1.98
N LEU A 251 -33.44 49.32 -1.59
CA LEU A 251 -34.50 48.87 -0.71
C LEU A 251 -34.34 49.45 0.70
N GLU A 252 -33.15 49.50 1.26
CA GLU A 252 -32.83 50.10 2.55
C GLU A 252 -33.09 51.60 2.55
N ALA A 253 -32.72 52.33 1.46
CA ALA A 253 -33.04 53.75 1.31
C ALA A 253 -34.54 54.00 1.20
N GLY A 254 -35.29 53.16 0.48
CA GLY A 254 -36.75 53.22 0.41
C GLY A 254 -37.42 53.00 1.77
N ILE A 255 -36.99 52.01 2.53
CA ILE A 255 -37.47 51.74 3.89
C ILE A 255 -37.21 52.93 4.82
N ALA A 256 -35.99 53.52 4.75
CA ALA A 256 -35.60 54.68 5.53
C ALA A 256 -36.51 55.92 5.25
N GLN A 257 -36.97 56.11 4.02
CA GLN A 257 -37.90 57.19 3.64
C GLN A 257 -39.25 57.00 4.35
N TYR A 258 -39.85 55.79 4.42
CA TYR A 258 -41.07 55.52 5.14
C TYR A 258 -40.91 55.77 6.64
N GLN A 259 -39.76 55.33 7.21
CA GLN A 259 -39.46 55.55 8.62
C GLN A 259 -39.30 57.02 8.97
N ALA A 260 -38.60 57.81 8.13
CA ALA A 260 -38.40 59.24 8.30
C ALA A 260 -39.75 60.02 8.19
N ALA A 261 -40.69 59.54 7.38
CA ALA A 261 -42.02 60.12 7.23
C ALA A 261 -42.99 59.68 8.34
N GLY A 262 -42.59 58.84 9.31
CA GLY A 262 -43.46 58.28 10.32
C GLY A 262 -44.54 57.35 9.78
N ALA A 263 -44.40 56.87 8.53
CA ALA A 263 -45.34 56.03 7.84
C ALA A 263 -45.03 54.53 8.02
N PRO A 264 -46.02 53.64 8.05
CA PRO A 264 -45.77 52.19 8.16
C PRO A 264 -44.97 51.72 6.90
N VAL A 265 -43.92 50.96 7.12
CA VAL A 265 -43.12 50.35 6.05
C VAL A 265 -43.92 49.21 5.41
N PRO A 266 -44.11 49.23 4.07
CA PRO A 266 -44.80 48.14 3.39
C PRO A 266 -44.09 46.78 3.62
N GLU A 267 -44.84 45.75 4.00
CA GLU A 267 -44.32 44.40 4.27
C GLU A 267 -43.60 43.81 3.04
N GLU A 268 -44.05 44.17 1.86
CA GLU A 268 -43.43 43.78 0.58
C GLU A 268 -41.95 44.22 0.48
N LEU A 269 -41.64 45.48 0.91
CA LEU A 269 -40.28 46.00 0.88
C LEU A 269 -39.37 45.27 1.89
N THR A 270 -39.87 44.96 3.06
CA THR A 270 -39.11 44.21 4.07
C THR A 270 -38.84 42.76 3.60
N THR A 271 -39.84 42.13 2.97
CA THR A 271 -39.73 40.81 2.38
C THR A 271 -38.73 40.78 1.21
N GLN A 272 -38.80 41.77 0.31
CA GLN A 272 -37.84 41.90 -0.81
C GLN A 272 -36.44 42.13 -0.29
N LEU A 273 -36.24 42.96 0.72
CA LEU A 273 -34.92 43.17 1.35
C LEU A 273 -34.36 41.87 1.97
N ALA A 274 -35.18 41.14 2.70
CA ALA A 274 -34.77 39.87 3.28
C ALA A 274 -34.37 38.84 2.21
N THR A 275 -35.16 38.74 1.14
CA THR A 275 -34.90 37.87 0.00
C THR A 275 -33.59 38.24 -0.71
N ALA A 276 -33.35 39.56 -0.97
CA ALA A 276 -32.15 40.05 -1.63
C ALA A 276 -30.90 39.80 -0.76
N LYS A 277 -30.98 40.01 0.55
CA LYS A 277 -29.90 39.71 1.50
C LYS A 277 -29.58 38.20 1.54
N ALA A 278 -30.58 37.35 1.55
CA ALA A 278 -30.41 35.91 1.53
C ALA A 278 -29.74 35.44 0.20
N ALA A 279 -30.17 35.98 -0.95
CA ALA A 279 -29.60 35.65 -2.24
C ALA A 279 -28.13 36.13 -2.37
N LYS A 280 -27.83 37.33 -1.86
CA LYS A 280 -26.43 37.81 -1.79
C LYS A 280 -25.57 36.89 -0.94
N ALA A 281 -25.99 36.55 0.28
CA ALA A 281 -25.25 35.67 1.17
C ALA A 281 -25.03 34.28 0.56
N GLN A 282 -25.99 33.76 -0.20
CA GLN A 282 -25.84 32.51 -0.93
C GLN A 282 -24.73 32.61 -2.01
N LEU A 283 -24.68 33.70 -2.80
CA LEU A 283 -23.63 33.90 -3.80
C LEU A 283 -22.26 34.06 -3.16
N GLU A 284 -22.16 34.81 -2.05
CA GLU A 284 -20.90 34.95 -1.29
C GLU A 284 -20.41 33.59 -0.77
N GLY A 285 -21.30 32.75 -0.26
CA GLY A 285 -21.00 31.38 0.16
C GLY A 285 -20.54 30.50 -1.01
N THR A 286 -21.12 30.65 -2.19
CA THR A 286 -20.70 29.95 -3.40
C THR A 286 -19.31 30.43 -3.86
N GLN A 287 -19.05 31.73 -3.84
CA GLN A 287 -17.74 32.30 -4.17
C GLN A 287 -16.64 31.77 -3.24
N GLN A 288 -16.90 31.73 -1.93
CA GLN A 288 -15.96 31.15 -0.98
C GLN A 288 -15.71 29.65 -1.26
N SER A 289 -16.74 28.90 -1.65
CA SER A 289 -16.61 27.50 -2.03
C SER A 289 -15.72 27.33 -3.27
N LEU A 290 -15.87 28.19 -4.30
CA LEU A 290 -15.03 28.16 -5.49
C LEU A 290 -13.57 28.44 -5.16
N GLN A 291 -13.29 29.37 -4.23
CA GLN A 291 -11.92 29.66 -3.79
C GLN A 291 -11.24 28.42 -3.14
N THR A 292 -12.00 27.57 -2.45
CA THR A 292 -11.44 26.32 -1.91
C THR A 292 -11.08 25.30 -2.98
N LEU A 293 -11.71 25.38 -4.16
CA LEU A 293 -11.40 24.51 -5.30
C LEU A 293 -10.17 24.98 -6.08
N ASP A 294 -9.72 26.19 -5.87
CA ASP A 294 -8.57 26.76 -6.58
C ASP A 294 -7.27 25.98 -6.35
N ILE A 295 -7.15 25.28 -5.25
CA ILE A 295 -6.02 24.37 -4.96
C ILE A 295 -5.87 23.22 -5.98
N TYR A 296 -6.93 22.92 -6.74
CA TYR A 296 -6.92 21.90 -7.80
C TYR A 296 -6.76 22.48 -9.19
N ARG A 297 -6.57 23.79 -9.32
CA ARG A 297 -6.48 24.53 -10.61
C ARG A 297 -5.46 23.91 -11.56
N GLU A 298 -4.26 23.61 -11.03
CA GLU A 298 -3.14 23.04 -11.79
C GLU A 298 -3.09 21.51 -11.69
N GLY A 299 -4.11 20.90 -11.04
CA GLY A 299 -4.09 19.49 -10.72
C GLY A 299 -3.11 19.13 -9.60
N VAL A 300 -2.60 17.90 -9.61
CA VAL A 300 -1.62 17.42 -8.63
C VAL A 300 -0.43 16.83 -9.37
N ASN A 301 0.77 17.28 -9.05
CA ASN A 301 2.02 16.71 -9.56
C ASN A 301 2.96 16.42 -8.40
N LEU A 302 2.92 15.21 -7.92
CA LEU A 302 3.75 14.72 -6.82
C LEU A 302 4.88 13.83 -7.37
N MET A 303 6.11 14.16 -7.02
CA MET A 303 7.27 13.26 -7.09
C MET A 303 7.99 13.26 -5.76
N SER A 304 8.22 12.09 -5.19
CA SER A 304 8.99 11.93 -3.96
C SER A 304 9.85 10.68 -4.02
N ASP A 305 11.14 10.87 -3.79
CA ASP A 305 12.08 9.79 -3.51
C ASP A 305 12.35 9.76 -2.01
N GLN A 306 12.44 8.55 -1.46
CA GLN A 306 12.64 8.36 -0.03
C GLN A 306 13.77 7.36 0.21
N THR A 307 14.58 7.62 1.25
CA THR A 307 15.58 6.69 1.75
C THR A 307 15.58 6.65 3.27
N GLY A 308 15.85 5.48 3.83
CA GLY A 308 15.95 5.30 5.26
C GLY A 308 16.68 4.01 5.61
N TRP A 309 17.06 3.86 6.86
CA TRP A 309 17.70 2.64 7.35
C TRP A 309 17.29 2.33 8.78
N GLY A 310 17.45 1.09 9.18
CA GLY A 310 17.19 0.62 10.53
C GLY A 310 17.91 -0.69 10.80
N VAL A 311 17.91 -1.11 12.06
CA VAL A 311 18.51 -2.37 12.51
C VAL A 311 17.51 -3.15 13.33
N ALA A 312 17.39 -4.45 13.07
CA ALA A 312 16.60 -5.40 13.84
C ALA A 312 17.53 -6.45 14.48
N PRO A 313 17.59 -6.57 15.80
CA PRO A 313 18.13 -7.76 16.45
C PRO A 313 17.30 -9.01 16.07
N ILE A 314 17.95 -10.18 16.06
CA ILE A 314 17.31 -11.46 15.76
C ILE A 314 17.82 -12.48 16.77
N VAL A 315 16.90 -13.26 17.36
CA VAL A 315 17.24 -14.39 18.21
C VAL A 315 16.51 -15.63 17.72
N GLY A 316 17.10 -16.80 17.94
CA GLY A 316 16.51 -18.06 17.53
C GLY A 316 16.92 -19.23 18.41
N ILE A 317 16.14 -20.28 18.35
CA ILE A 317 16.38 -21.57 19.02
C ILE A 317 15.98 -22.70 18.09
N ASP A 318 16.72 -23.80 18.12
CA ASP A 318 16.42 -25.01 17.37
C ASP A 318 16.65 -26.25 18.25
N TYR A 319 15.72 -27.19 18.20
CA TYR A 319 15.77 -28.43 18.98
C TYR A 319 15.44 -29.65 18.13
N LYS A 320 16.40 -30.55 18.01
CA LYS A 320 16.27 -31.84 17.32
C LYS A 320 15.97 -32.95 18.31
N THR A 321 15.01 -33.83 18.01
CA THR A 321 14.71 -34.99 18.84
C THR A 321 14.14 -36.13 18.01
N GLY A 322 14.88 -37.24 17.90
CA GLY A 322 14.50 -38.35 17.03
C GLY A 322 14.28 -37.89 15.58
N ASP A 323 13.10 -38.17 15.05
CA ASP A 323 12.68 -37.80 13.68
C ASP A 323 12.12 -36.39 13.57
N PHE A 324 12.13 -35.62 14.66
CA PHE A 324 11.58 -34.28 14.72
C PHE A 324 12.65 -33.20 14.84
N ASN A 325 12.40 -32.04 14.21
CA ASN A 325 13.11 -30.79 14.46
C ASN A 325 12.09 -29.67 14.73
N PHE A 326 12.31 -28.90 15.77
CA PHE A 326 11.48 -27.76 16.17
C PHE A 326 12.35 -26.51 16.22
N ALA A 327 11.85 -25.41 15.70
CA ALA A 327 12.56 -24.15 15.78
C ALA A 327 11.63 -22.97 16.02
N ALA A 328 12.20 -21.93 16.62
CA ALA A 328 11.55 -20.63 16.77
C ALA A 328 12.57 -19.52 16.54
N LYS A 329 12.13 -18.45 15.91
CA LYS A 329 12.90 -17.23 15.65
C LYS A 329 12.06 -16.02 15.98
N TYR A 330 12.67 -15.01 16.58
CA TYR A 330 12.08 -13.71 16.82
C TYR A 330 12.97 -12.63 16.23
N GLU A 331 12.41 -11.87 15.29
CA GLU A 331 12.99 -10.66 14.73
C GLU A 331 12.35 -9.45 15.39
N PHE A 332 13.15 -8.61 16.01
CA PHE A 332 12.65 -7.40 16.66
C PHE A 332 12.21 -6.37 15.62
N LYS A 333 11.30 -5.49 16.02
CA LYS A 333 10.84 -4.38 15.18
C LYS A 333 12.00 -3.52 14.69
N THR A 334 12.06 -3.26 13.38
CA THR A 334 13.01 -2.33 12.79
C THR A 334 12.38 -0.95 12.70
N ARG A 335 12.95 0.01 13.42
CA ARG A 335 12.54 1.41 13.32
C ARG A 335 13.19 2.04 12.10
N ILE A 336 12.37 2.49 11.13
CA ILE A 336 12.83 3.15 9.91
C ILE A 336 12.17 4.53 9.82
N ARG A 337 12.97 5.53 9.45
CA ARG A 337 12.53 6.89 9.15
C ARG A 337 12.93 7.23 7.72
N MET A 338 11.96 7.18 6.81
CA MET A 338 12.17 7.46 5.40
C MET A 338 12.22 8.97 5.19
N LYS A 339 13.36 9.49 4.73
CA LYS A 339 13.55 10.92 4.44
C LYS A 339 13.10 11.21 3.02
N ASN A 340 12.23 12.19 2.85
CA ASN A 340 11.74 12.67 1.56
C ASN A 340 12.74 13.58 0.84
N SER A 341 12.89 13.36 -0.47
CA SER A 341 13.38 14.31 -1.46
C SER A 341 12.26 14.49 -2.49
N SER A 342 11.58 15.64 -2.48
CA SER A 342 10.27 15.76 -3.12
C SER A 342 10.07 17.10 -3.84
N THR A 343 9.12 17.12 -4.78
CA THR A 343 8.61 18.34 -5.40
C THR A 343 7.73 19.17 -4.46
N VAL A 344 7.22 18.57 -3.38
CA VAL A 344 6.39 19.26 -2.37
C VAL A 344 7.29 20.00 -1.38
N LYS A 345 7.57 21.28 -1.66
CA LYS A 345 8.51 22.08 -0.86
C LYS A 345 7.88 22.63 0.42
N GLU A 346 6.60 22.97 0.37
CA GLU A 346 5.87 23.60 1.48
C GLU A 346 4.67 22.74 1.89
N ALA A 347 4.00 23.14 2.98
CA ALA A 347 2.76 22.51 3.40
C ALA A 347 1.68 22.71 2.33
N HIS A 348 1.07 21.61 1.91
CA HIS A 348 0.02 21.61 0.89
C HIS A 348 -1.36 21.61 1.57
N ALA A 349 -2.33 22.24 0.94
CA ALA A 349 -3.71 22.29 1.46
C ALA A 349 -4.37 20.89 1.46
N ILE A 350 -3.93 19.99 0.58
CA ILE A 350 -4.31 18.58 0.62
C ILE A 350 -3.40 17.87 1.61
N ASP A 351 -3.93 17.50 2.79
CA ASP A 351 -3.15 16.95 3.91
C ASP A 351 -2.34 15.71 3.54
N ALA A 352 -2.88 14.85 2.74
CA ALA A 352 -2.21 13.63 2.28
C ALA A 352 -0.91 13.86 1.49
N VAL A 353 -0.81 15.00 0.80
CA VAL A 353 0.41 15.40 0.09
C VAL A 353 1.52 15.75 1.07
N ASN A 354 1.16 16.19 2.29
CA ASN A 354 2.12 16.58 3.33
C ASN A 354 3.01 15.42 3.84
N LYS A 355 2.56 14.16 3.72
CA LYS A 355 3.40 12.97 3.94
C LYS A 355 4.71 13.04 3.13
N TYR A 356 4.65 13.65 1.94
CA TYR A 356 5.75 13.70 0.97
C TYR A 356 6.50 15.03 0.99
N ARG A 357 6.27 15.90 1.97
CA ARG A 357 6.96 17.18 2.06
C ARG A 357 8.48 16.99 2.09
N ASP A 358 9.17 17.78 1.28
CA ASP A 358 10.63 17.74 1.12
C ASP A 358 11.37 17.86 2.47
N GLY A 359 12.39 17.03 2.65
CA GLY A 359 13.18 16.97 3.87
C GLY A 359 12.48 16.33 5.07
N SER A 360 11.15 16.09 5.04
CA SER A 360 10.43 15.45 6.15
C SER A 360 10.84 13.97 6.29
N LYS A 361 10.69 13.43 7.51
CA LYS A 361 10.95 12.03 7.81
C LYS A 361 9.65 11.32 8.14
N VAL A 362 9.34 10.28 7.37
CA VAL A 362 8.13 9.47 7.50
C VAL A 362 8.46 8.19 8.26
N PRO A 363 7.75 7.85 9.35
CA PRO A 363 7.91 6.57 10.01
C PRO A 363 7.34 5.45 9.13
N GLU A 364 8.16 4.41 8.88
CA GLU A 364 7.79 3.20 8.15
C GLU A 364 8.49 1.98 8.76
N ASP A 365 8.15 1.69 10.03
CA ASP A 365 8.75 0.59 10.76
C ASP A 365 8.37 -0.76 10.10
N GLN A 366 9.35 -1.68 9.97
CA GLN A 366 9.01 -3.08 9.76
C GLN A 366 8.59 -3.71 11.08
N PRO A 367 7.44 -4.42 11.13
CA PRO A 367 6.95 -5.04 12.36
C PRO A 367 7.92 -6.10 12.88
N ALA A 368 7.84 -6.40 14.17
CA ALA A 368 8.48 -7.58 14.71
C ALA A 368 7.83 -8.84 14.12
N LEU A 369 8.61 -9.93 14.01
CA LEU A 369 8.17 -11.19 13.43
C LEU A 369 8.57 -12.35 14.36
N LEU A 370 7.57 -13.12 14.78
CA LEU A 370 7.76 -14.43 15.40
C LEU A 370 7.50 -15.51 14.34
N THR A 371 8.45 -16.44 14.18
CA THR A 371 8.24 -17.66 13.40
C THR A 371 8.48 -18.87 14.27
N VAL A 372 7.64 -19.89 14.12
CA VAL A 372 7.82 -21.21 14.73
C VAL A 372 7.57 -22.27 13.69
N GLY A 373 8.32 -23.35 13.73
CA GLY A 373 8.17 -24.43 12.78
C GLY A 373 8.61 -25.79 13.30
N ALA A 374 8.11 -26.80 12.62
CA ALA A 374 8.44 -28.18 12.88
C ALA A 374 8.68 -28.94 11.57
N GLN A 375 9.64 -29.86 11.59
CA GLN A 375 9.86 -30.86 10.56
C GLN A 375 9.73 -32.23 11.19
N TRP A 376 9.05 -33.15 10.51
CA TRP A 376 8.95 -34.56 10.84
C TRP A 376 9.48 -35.40 9.69
N SER A 377 10.54 -36.18 9.93
CA SER A 377 11.05 -37.20 9.01
C SER A 377 10.23 -38.46 9.15
N VAL A 378 9.12 -38.58 8.41
CA VAL A 378 8.17 -39.71 8.47
C VAL A 378 8.88 -41.02 8.13
N ILE A 379 9.71 -40.98 7.13
CA ILE A 379 10.69 -41.98 6.71
C ILE A 379 11.94 -41.26 6.22
N PRO A 380 13.08 -41.93 6.05
CA PRO A 380 14.33 -41.28 5.65
C PRO A 380 14.24 -40.42 4.35
N THR A 381 13.31 -40.77 3.46
CA THR A 381 13.15 -40.08 2.17
C THR A 381 11.98 -39.09 2.16
N VAL A 382 11.12 -39.04 3.18
CA VAL A 382 9.92 -38.17 3.20
C VAL A 382 9.88 -37.33 4.47
N ARG A 383 9.80 -36.03 4.31
CA ARG A 383 9.68 -35.04 5.39
C ARG A 383 8.39 -34.25 5.24
N ILE A 384 7.67 -34.05 6.33
CA ILE A 384 6.50 -33.19 6.47
C ILE A 384 6.91 -31.99 7.31
N ASN A 385 6.49 -30.79 6.89
CA ASN A 385 6.87 -29.55 7.51
C ASN A 385 5.63 -28.71 7.80
N ALA A 386 5.64 -28.00 8.93
CA ALA A 386 4.62 -27.04 9.31
C ALA A 386 5.28 -25.81 9.93
N GLY A 387 4.66 -24.66 9.74
CA GLY A 387 5.14 -23.40 10.31
C GLY A 387 4.02 -22.42 10.58
N TYR A 388 4.34 -21.45 11.42
CA TYR A 388 3.47 -20.32 11.78
C TYR A 388 4.29 -19.05 11.89
N HIS A 389 3.78 -17.99 11.28
CA HIS A 389 4.35 -16.65 11.35
C HIS A 389 3.34 -15.68 11.98
N LEU A 390 3.81 -14.81 12.87
CA LEU A 390 3.04 -13.72 13.46
C LEU A 390 3.82 -12.42 13.29
N PHE A 391 3.27 -11.51 12.50
CA PHE A 391 3.80 -10.17 12.31
C PHE A 391 3.07 -9.22 13.26
N PHE A 392 3.80 -8.46 14.06
CA PHE A 392 3.23 -7.55 15.06
C PHE A 392 2.95 -6.17 14.44
N ASP A 393 2.13 -6.13 13.36
CA ASP A 393 1.86 -4.91 12.57
C ASP A 393 1.28 -3.79 13.43
N LYS A 394 0.34 -4.09 14.32
CA LYS A 394 -0.28 -3.11 15.24
C LYS A 394 0.71 -2.47 16.22
N SER A 395 1.91 -3.01 16.35
CA SER A 395 3.01 -2.49 17.18
C SER A 395 4.06 -1.74 16.37
N ALA A 396 3.98 -1.73 15.04
CA ALA A 396 4.79 -0.88 14.18
C ALA A 396 4.46 0.61 14.44
N HIS A 397 5.21 1.50 13.80
CA HIS A 397 4.87 2.92 13.80
C HIS A 397 4.94 3.42 12.36
N TRP A 398 3.75 3.69 11.79
CA TRP A 398 3.57 4.19 10.44
C TRP A 398 3.05 5.62 10.44
N TYR A 399 3.07 6.27 9.28
CA TYR A 399 2.59 7.64 9.15
C TYR A 399 1.12 7.74 9.58
N ASN A 400 0.77 8.79 10.34
CA ASN A 400 -0.57 9.01 10.90
C ASN A 400 -1.14 7.81 11.68
N HIS A 401 -0.26 6.96 12.26
CA HIS A 401 -0.66 5.78 13.00
C HIS A 401 -1.58 4.82 12.23
N GLU A 402 -1.33 4.65 10.93
CA GLU A 402 -2.12 3.75 10.07
C GLU A 402 -2.13 2.29 10.60
N GLU A 403 -1.09 1.88 11.33
CA GLU A 403 -1.05 0.57 12.00
C GLU A 403 -2.18 0.38 13.03
N LYS A 404 -2.73 1.45 13.58
CA LYS A 404 -3.84 1.38 14.55
C LYS A 404 -5.19 1.12 13.90
N LYS A 405 -5.31 1.43 12.64
CA LYS A 405 -6.51 1.19 11.85
C LYS A 405 -6.73 -0.28 11.50
N LEU A 406 -5.70 -1.14 11.62
CA LEU A 406 -5.84 -2.58 11.44
C LEU A 406 -6.70 -3.20 12.52
N ASP A 407 -7.55 -4.17 12.17
CA ASP A 407 -8.33 -4.97 13.13
C ASP A 407 -7.43 -5.94 13.89
N GLY A 408 -6.41 -6.51 13.22
CA GLY A 408 -5.52 -7.49 13.79
C GLY A 408 -4.10 -7.42 13.27
N ASN A 409 -3.23 -8.25 13.82
CA ASN A 409 -1.90 -8.53 13.29
C ASN A 409 -1.98 -9.49 12.11
N THR A 410 -1.03 -9.40 11.18
CA THR A 410 -0.86 -10.41 10.13
C THR A 410 -0.39 -11.73 10.72
N TRP A 411 -0.96 -12.82 10.25
CA TRP A 411 -0.48 -14.16 10.57
C TRP A 411 -0.48 -15.06 9.33
N GLU A 412 0.42 -16.04 9.33
CA GLU A 412 0.53 -17.05 8.29
C GLU A 412 0.60 -18.44 8.93
N VAL A 413 -0.09 -19.39 8.30
CA VAL A 413 0.06 -20.83 8.57
C VAL A 413 0.54 -21.47 7.29
N ASN A 414 1.59 -22.26 7.39
CA ASN A 414 2.16 -22.96 6.26
C ASN A 414 2.39 -24.43 6.53
N GLY A 415 2.33 -25.23 5.48
CA GLY A 415 2.58 -26.67 5.51
C GLY A 415 3.16 -27.14 4.18
N GLY A 416 3.88 -28.25 4.23
CA GLY A 416 4.43 -28.82 3.01
C GLY A 416 5.15 -30.14 3.23
N ALA A 417 5.57 -30.74 2.13
CA ALA A 417 6.29 -31.99 2.11
C ALA A 417 7.47 -31.95 1.15
N GLU A 418 8.50 -32.70 1.49
CA GLU A 418 9.66 -32.99 0.67
C GLU A 418 9.82 -34.48 0.52
N TRP A 419 10.11 -34.94 -0.70
CA TRP A 419 10.35 -36.33 -1.02
C TRP A 419 11.62 -36.50 -1.84
N ASP A 420 12.61 -37.23 -1.31
CA ASP A 420 13.77 -37.68 -2.04
C ASP A 420 13.37 -38.85 -2.94
N VAL A 421 13.01 -38.55 -4.18
CA VAL A 421 12.58 -39.53 -5.19
C VAL A 421 13.73 -40.47 -5.57
N THR A 422 14.94 -39.92 -5.58
CA THR A 422 16.22 -40.63 -5.74
C THR A 422 17.28 -39.96 -4.86
N ASP A 423 18.47 -40.56 -4.78
CA ASP A 423 19.62 -39.96 -4.06
C ASP A 423 20.01 -38.57 -4.59
N LYS A 424 19.60 -38.24 -5.84
CA LYS A 424 19.93 -36.97 -6.51
C LYS A 424 18.75 -36.04 -6.65
N LEU A 425 17.53 -36.54 -6.71
CA LEU A 425 16.31 -35.77 -7.01
C LEU A 425 15.39 -35.70 -5.81
N LEU A 426 15.14 -34.50 -5.33
CA LEU A 426 14.12 -34.15 -4.37
C LEU A 426 12.99 -33.38 -5.09
N VAL A 427 11.76 -33.73 -4.82
CA VAL A 427 10.58 -32.94 -5.19
C VAL A 427 9.89 -32.43 -3.93
N SER A 428 9.26 -31.28 -4.02
CA SER A 428 8.55 -30.69 -2.89
C SER A 428 7.37 -29.84 -3.31
N GLY A 429 6.41 -29.72 -2.40
CA GLY A 429 5.29 -28.82 -2.52
C GLY A 429 4.85 -28.31 -1.16
N GLY A 430 4.24 -27.14 -1.15
CA GLY A 430 3.75 -26.52 0.06
C GLY A 430 2.59 -25.58 -0.19
N PHE A 431 1.95 -25.22 0.91
CA PHE A 431 0.79 -24.33 0.99
C PHE A 431 0.97 -23.36 2.14
N GLN A 432 0.47 -22.13 1.95
CA GLN A 432 0.43 -21.08 2.97
C GLN A 432 -0.88 -20.32 2.91
N LYS A 433 -1.51 -20.09 4.05
CA LYS A 433 -2.62 -19.12 4.23
C LYS A 433 -2.08 -17.90 4.95
N THR A 434 -2.34 -16.71 4.39
CA THR A 434 -2.00 -15.42 4.99
C THR A 434 -3.26 -14.63 5.28
N ASN A 435 -3.38 -14.08 6.50
CA ASN A 435 -4.43 -13.16 6.90
C ASN A 435 -3.81 -11.86 7.43
N TYR A 436 -4.23 -10.72 6.90
CA TYR A 436 -3.63 -9.41 7.20
C TYR A 436 -4.35 -8.61 8.29
N GLY A 437 -5.45 -9.09 8.85
CA GLY A 437 -6.21 -8.35 9.86
C GLY A 437 -6.66 -6.97 9.39
N LEU A 438 -7.17 -6.88 8.17
CA LEU A 438 -7.57 -5.63 7.51
C LEU A 438 -8.87 -5.08 8.05
N SER A 439 -9.04 -3.75 7.96
CA SER A 439 -10.29 -3.03 8.20
C SER A 439 -10.59 -2.06 7.05
N ASP A 440 -11.83 -1.59 6.95
CA ASP A 440 -12.22 -0.57 5.97
C ASP A 440 -11.50 0.76 6.19
N GLU A 441 -11.17 1.09 7.45
CA GLU A 441 -10.43 2.30 7.78
C GLU A 441 -8.96 2.26 7.28
N TYR A 442 -8.37 1.06 7.25
CA TYR A 442 -6.99 0.85 6.76
C TYR A 442 -6.91 0.79 5.23
N MET A 443 -7.89 0.16 4.60
CA MET A 443 -7.86 -0.11 3.16
C MET A 443 -7.99 1.17 2.33
N ASN A 444 -7.17 1.27 1.29
CA ASN A 444 -7.22 2.35 0.30
C ASN A 444 -6.65 1.87 -1.04
N ASP A 445 -6.99 2.55 -2.13
CA ASP A 445 -6.63 2.15 -3.49
C ASP A 445 -5.17 2.48 -3.88
N MET A 446 -4.51 3.34 -3.14
CA MET A 446 -3.10 3.69 -3.41
C MET A 446 -2.14 2.63 -2.91
N SER A 447 -2.54 1.88 -1.88
CA SER A 447 -1.72 0.83 -1.29
C SER A 447 -2.59 -0.17 -0.57
N PHE A 448 -2.74 -1.34 -1.14
CA PHE A 448 -3.52 -2.39 -0.51
C PHE A 448 -2.82 -3.75 -0.52
N VAL A 449 -3.08 -4.50 0.51
CA VAL A 449 -2.84 -5.94 0.61
C VAL A 449 -4.18 -6.64 0.75
N VAL A 450 -4.25 -7.91 0.43
CA VAL A 450 -5.48 -8.71 0.55
C VAL A 450 -5.10 -10.09 1.06
N SER A 451 -5.88 -10.63 2.00
CA SER A 451 -5.68 -11.97 2.52
C SER A 451 -5.64 -12.99 1.37
N SER A 452 -4.85 -14.04 1.56
CA SER A 452 -4.49 -14.90 0.44
C SER A 452 -4.18 -16.32 0.87
N TYR A 453 -4.15 -17.21 -0.12
CA TYR A 453 -3.49 -18.49 -0.01
C TYR A 453 -2.47 -18.67 -1.14
N SER A 454 -1.34 -19.28 -0.81
CA SER A 454 -0.25 -19.51 -1.73
C SER A 454 0.04 -20.99 -1.84
N TYR A 455 0.53 -21.42 -2.97
CA TYR A 455 1.12 -22.73 -3.16
C TYR A 455 2.44 -22.62 -3.90
N GLY A 456 3.33 -23.53 -3.58
CA GLY A 456 4.61 -23.64 -4.23
C GLY A 456 4.93 -25.09 -4.57
N VAL A 457 5.59 -25.29 -5.69
CA VAL A 457 6.09 -26.61 -6.11
C VAL A 457 7.47 -26.44 -6.72
N GLY A 458 8.27 -27.48 -6.63
CA GLY A 458 9.59 -27.44 -7.25
C GLY A 458 10.42 -28.67 -7.00
N LEU A 459 11.64 -28.61 -7.48
CA LEU A 459 12.59 -29.69 -7.39
C LEU A 459 13.97 -29.17 -6.95
N SER A 460 14.75 -30.10 -6.38
CA SER A 460 16.15 -29.90 -6.07
C SER A 460 16.94 -31.07 -6.65
N TYR A 461 18.00 -30.77 -7.40
CA TYR A 461 18.83 -31.77 -8.06
C TYR A 461 20.28 -31.63 -7.63
N LYS A 462 20.87 -32.69 -7.06
CA LYS A 462 22.30 -32.76 -6.73
C LYS A 462 23.11 -32.94 -8.00
N LEU A 463 23.77 -31.88 -8.45
CA LEU A 463 24.67 -31.92 -9.59
C LEU A 463 25.90 -32.78 -9.31
N ASN A 464 26.41 -32.68 -8.08
CA ASN A 464 27.48 -33.49 -7.50
C ASN A 464 27.36 -33.48 -5.96
N LYS A 465 28.41 -33.97 -5.26
CA LYS A 465 28.38 -34.03 -3.78
C LYS A 465 28.39 -32.66 -3.10
N LYS A 466 28.79 -31.59 -3.82
CA LYS A 466 28.95 -30.23 -3.27
C LYS A 466 28.00 -29.22 -3.85
N MET A 467 27.25 -29.54 -4.90
CA MET A 467 26.42 -28.59 -5.62
C MET A 467 25.00 -29.12 -5.83
N LYS A 468 24.02 -28.29 -5.52
CA LYS A 468 22.61 -28.60 -5.63
C LYS A 468 21.88 -27.46 -6.32
N LEU A 469 21.13 -27.75 -7.38
CA LEU A 469 20.29 -26.82 -8.13
C LEU A 469 18.85 -26.93 -7.63
N ASN A 470 18.23 -25.81 -7.29
CA ASN A 470 16.80 -25.76 -6.98
C ASN A 470 16.06 -24.98 -8.07
N VAL A 471 14.85 -25.42 -8.39
CA VAL A 471 13.90 -24.74 -9.29
C VAL A 471 12.55 -24.72 -8.61
N ALA A 472 11.87 -23.58 -8.68
CA ALA A 472 10.57 -23.42 -8.05
C ALA A 472 9.60 -22.57 -8.87
N TYR A 473 8.34 -22.93 -8.76
CA TYR A 473 7.19 -22.10 -9.10
C TYR A 473 6.38 -21.84 -7.83
N PHE A 474 6.00 -20.59 -7.63
CA PHE A 474 5.20 -20.14 -6.50
C PHE A 474 4.09 -19.23 -7.00
N GLN A 475 2.87 -19.43 -6.50
CA GLN A 475 1.72 -18.61 -6.83
C GLN A 475 0.93 -18.24 -5.60
N THR A 476 0.50 -16.98 -5.53
CA THR A 476 -0.46 -16.48 -4.54
C THR A 476 -1.78 -16.15 -5.22
N ASN A 477 -2.87 -16.69 -4.68
CA ASN A 477 -4.23 -16.34 -5.01
C ASN A 477 -4.80 -15.51 -3.87
N TYR A 478 -5.34 -14.36 -4.21
CA TYR A 478 -5.82 -13.40 -3.25
C TYR A 478 -7.34 -13.44 -3.16
N ASP A 479 -7.85 -13.22 -1.96
CA ASP A 479 -9.27 -12.97 -1.73
C ASP A 479 -9.65 -11.63 -2.38
N THR A 480 -10.93 -11.38 -2.63
CA THR A 480 -11.41 -10.04 -3.01
C THR A 480 -11.81 -9.31 -1.73
N TYR A 481 -11.19 -8.14 -1.47
CA TYR A 481 -11.61 -7.27 -0.39
C TYR A 481 -12.61 -6.25 -0.92
N LYS A 482 -13.77 -6.15 -0.28
CA LYS A 482 -14.85 -5.24 -0.65
C LYS A 482 -14.94 -4.13 0.38
N GLN A 483 -15.02 -2.89 -0.09
CA GLN A 483 -15.06 -1.71 0.77
C GLN A 483 -16.08 -0.71 0.23
N ASP A 484 -16.91 -0.18 1.13
CA ASP A 484 -17.79 0.95 0.87
C ASP A 484 -17.25 2.20 1.55
N VAL A 485 -17.01 3.26 0.78
CA VAL A 485 -16.56 4.55 1.28
C VAL A 485 -17.61 5.60 0.97
N THR A 486 -18.16 6.21 2.01
CA THR A 486 -19.13 7.33 1.87
C THR A 486 -18.52 8.59 2.47
N PRO A 487 -17.84 9.44 1.68
CA PRO A 487 -17.30 10.69 2.19
C PRO A 487 -18.44 11.61 2.65
N THR A 488 -18.32 12.14 3.87
CA THR A 488 -19.33 13.02 4.49
C THR A 488 -19.66 14.25 3.64
N ALA A 489 -18.73 14.65 2.75
CA ALA A 489 -18.87 15.84 1.92
C ALA A 489 -19.71 15.63 0.66
N THR A 490 -19.69 14.44 0.07
CA THR A 490 -20.27 14.19 -1.26
C THR A 490 -21.58 13.41 -1.21
N ASN A 491 -21.87 12.70 -0.13
CA ASN A 491 -22.98 11.74 0.01
C ASN A 491 -23.04 10.70 -1.14
N SER A 492 -21.95 10.56 -1.93
CA SER A 492 -21.84 9.54 -2.95
C SER A 492 -21.02 8.38 -2.40
N THR A 493 -21.65 7.22 -2.24
CA THR A 493 -20.94 6.00 -1.84
C THR A 493 -20.12 5.49 -3.00
N THR A 494 -18.85 5.24 -2.74
CA THR A 494 -17.92 4.56 -3.64
C THR A 494 -17.75 3.13 -3.17
N HIS A 495 -18.01 2.16 -4.04
CA HIS A 495 -17.77 0.76 -3.80
C HIS A 495 -16.48 0.34 -4.50
N ASN A 496 -15.56 -0.31 -3.77
CA ASN A 496 -14.29 -0.78 -4.28
C ASN A 496 -14.14 -2.29 -4.05
N ASP A 497 -13.81 -3.03 -5.11
CA ASP A 497 -13.38 -4.42 -5.05
C ASP A 497 -11.87 -4.48 -5.33
N TYR A 498 -11.08 -4.86 -4.32
CA TYR A 498 -9.62 -4.98 -4.42
C TYR A 498 -9.23 -6.43 -4.63
N THR A 499 -8.46 -6.69 -5.68
CA THR A 499 -7.88 -8.02 -5.93
C THR A 499 -6.45 -7.93 -6.47
N ARG A 500 -5.73 -9.05 -6.38
CA ARG A 500 -4.33 -9.15 -6.81
C ARG A 500 -4.03 -10.51 -7.42
N THR A 501 -2.94 -10.55 -8.18
CA THR A 501 -2.30 -11.81 -8.58
C THR A 501 -0.81 -11.73 -8.27
N ASN A 502 -0.17 -12.88 -8.01
CA ASN A 502 1.27 -12.96 -7.88
C ASN A 502 1.75 -14.32 -8.35
N ARG A 503 2.73 -14.33 -9.25
CA ARG A 503 3.41 -15.54 -9.75
C ARG A 503 4.91 -15.31 -9.68
N VAL A 504 5.63 -16.30 -9.17
CA VAL A 504 7.08 -16.24 -9.02
C VAL A 504 7.68 -17.50 -9.61
N VAL A 505 8.73 -17.34 -10.38
CA VAL A 505 9.60 -18.43 -10.83
C VAL A 505 11.00 -18.15 -10.35
N GLY A 506 11.75 -19.18 -10.04
CA GLY A 506 13.11 -18.97 -9.57
C GLY A 506 14.01 -20.20 -9.62
N VAL A 507 15.30 -19.91 -9.54
CA VAL A 507 16.37 -20.92 -9.47
C VAL A 507 17.37 -20.54 -8.39
N SER A 508 17.97 -21.52 -7.74
CA SER A 508 19.11 -21.30 -6.86
C SER A 508 20.17 -22.38 -7.02
N LEU A 509 21.40 -22.01 -6.70
CA LEU A 509 22.54 -22.90 -6.62
C LEU A 509 23.03 -22.90 -5.17
N ASP A 510 22.95 -24.06 -4.51
CA ASP A 510 23.55 -24.28 -3.19
C ASP A 510 24.90 -24.99 -3.38
N ILE A 511 25.92 -24.53 -2.65
CA ILE A 511 27.30 -25.00 -2.76
C ILE A 511 27.85 -25.28 -1.36
N ASP A 512 28.40 -26.47 -1.16
CA ASP A 512 29.12 -26.90 0.04
C ASP A 512 30.62 -27.06 -0.29
N PHE A 513 31.52 -26.52 0.55
CA PHE A 513 32.96 -26.52 0.31
C PHE A 513 33.73 -27.40 1.27
#